data_b151d207424d15f32ce801c737102772
#
_entry.id   b151d207424d15f32ce801c737102772
#
_cell.length_a   1.000
_cell.length_b   1.000
_cell.length_c   1.000
_cell.angle_alpha   90.00
_cell.angle_beta   90.00
_cell.angle_gamma   90.00
#
_symmetry.space_group_name_H-M   'P 1'
#
loop_
_entity.id
_entity.type
_entity.pdbx_description
1 polymer ?
#
loop_
_entity_poly.entity_id
_entity_poly.type
_entity_poly.pdbx_seq_one_letter_code
_entity_poly.pdbx_strand_id
1 'polypeptide(L)'
;MEFDKKRMIKNRNTPEIDFIYGKVPPQVKEVECAVLGALLIDSHCLPSVIGMLFPEVFYVDAHQKIYSAILKLYDANSRIDILTVIEQLKKDENLDLVGGPFYVTTLTRDVVSSANVEYHSLLITQKFLGRELIRICGDGLSDAYEDSTDIFALYEKTDNELINIQERVLSAAMQDMAYYAKKVYEDYETVKSIGVLGIQTGIAALDKMICGLVAPDLIIVAARPSMGKTALALSITHYTSILNNIPCAWFS
;
A
#
# COMPACT_ATOMS: atom_id res chain seq x y z
N MET A 1 -14.83 -35.74 -37.39
CA MET A 1 -15.55 -35.22 -36.22
C MET A 1 -14.54 -34.35 -35.43
N GLU A 2 -14.49 -33.09 -35.81
CA GLU A 2 -13.66 -32.06 -35.15
C GLU A 2 -14.43 -31.52 -33.95
N PHE A 3 -13.86 -31.71 -32.75
CA PHE A 3 -14.34 -31.07 -31.55
C PHE A 3 -13.72 -29.68 -31.45
N ASP A 4 -14.51 -28.68 -31.73
CA ASP A 4 -14.24 -27.26 -31.61
C ASP A 4 -14.04 -26.91 -30.11
N LYS A 5 -12.80 -26.75 -29.70
CA LYS A 5 -12.45 -26.26 -28.37
C LYS A 5 -12.66 -24.74 -28.37
N LYS A 6 -13.88 -24.28 -28.14
CA LYS A 6 -14.16 -22.90 -27.77
C LYS A 6 -13.39 -22.59 -26.47
N ARG A 7 -12.31 -21.86 -26.62
CA ARG A 7 -11.60 -21.18 -25.52
C ARG A 7 -12.59 -20.25 -24.82
N MET A 8 -13.15 -20.68 -23.69
CA MET A 8 -13.84 -19.77 -22.78
C MET A 8 -12.82 -18.76 -22.27
N ILE A 9 -12.91 -17.54 -22.74
CA ILE A 9 -12.23 -16.39 -22.15
C ILE A 9 -12.87 -16.21 -20.78
N LYS A 10 -12.22 -16.68 -19.75
CA LYS A 10 -12.64 -16.51 -18.35
C LYS A 10 -12.59 -15.00 -18.06
N ASN A 11 -13.76 -14.39 -18.00
CA ASN A 11 -13.92 -12.98 -17.65
C ASN A 11 -13.52 -12.81 -16.20
N ARG A 12 -12.33 -12.22 -15.93
CA ARG A 12 -11.71 -12.13 -14.59
C ARG A 12 -12.37 -11.11 -13.65
N ASN A 13 -13.56 -10.60 -13.97
CA ASN A 13 -14.18 -9.47 -13.26
C ASN A 13 -15.38 -9.81 -12.39
N THR A 14 -15.66 -11.08 -12.14
CA THR A 14 -16.54 -11.46 -11.02
C THR A 14 -15.67 -12.11 -9.96
N PRO A 15 -15.65 -11.64 -8.71
CA PRO A 15 -15.07 -12.40 -7.64
C PRO A 15 -15.92 -13.67 -7.48
N GLU A 16 -15.52 -14.77 -8.13
CA GLU A 16 -15.95 -16.09 -7.72
C GLU A 16 -15.53 -16.14 -6.25
N ILE A 17 -16.51 -16.26 -5.35
CA ILE A 17 -16.29 -16.44 -3.92
C ILE A 17 -15.70 -17.85 -3.81
N ASP A 18 -14.39 -17.94 -3.98
CA ASP A 18 -13.66 -19.16 -3.70
C ASP A 18 -13.75 -19.36 -2.18
N PHE A 19 -14.67 -20.24 -1.79
CA PHE A 19 -14.76 -20.73 -0.42
C PHE A 19 -13.53 -21.56 -0.10
N ILE A 20 -12.41 -20.90 0.16
CA ILE A 20 -11.23 -21.59 0.68
C ILE A 20 -11.64 -22.10 2.08
N TYR A 21 -11.69 -23.39 2.26
CA TYR A 21 -12.12 -24.06 3.49
C TYR A 21 -13.57 -23.79 3.93
N GLY A 22 -14.50 -23.47 3.03
CA GLY A 22 -15.91 -23.24 3.36
C GLY A 22 -16.19 -21.98 4.20
N LYS A 23 -15.23 -21.06 4.32
CA LYS A 23 -15.38 -19.80 5.04
C LYS A 23 -15.66 -18.63 4.10
N VAL A 24 -16.52 -17.72 4.53
CA VAL A 24 -16.80 -16.48 3.80
C VAL A 24 -15.60 -15.55 3.91
N PRO A 25 -15.14 -14.93 2.81
CA PRO A 25 -14.07 -13.96 2.87
C PRO A 25 -14.34 -12.81 3.86
N PRO A 26 -13.31 -12.25 4.52
CA PRO A 26 -13.48 -11.17 5.47
C PRO A 26 -14.18 -9.96 4.81
N GLN A 27 -15.36 -9.59 5.31
CA GLN A 27 -16.19 -8.49 4.79
C GLN A 27 -16.93 -7.77 5.90
N VAL A 28 -17.27 -6.49 5.68
CA VAL A 28 -18.05 -5.65 6.62
C VAL A 28 -18.90 -4.68 5.80
N LYS A 29 -19.91 -5.21 5.11
CA LYS A 29 -20.76 -4.43 4.18
C LYS A 29 -21.45 -3.23 4.83
N GLU A 30 -21.87 -3.38 6.08
CA GLU A 30 -22.54 -2.31 6.83
C GLU A 30 -21.59 -1.11 7.07
N VAL A 31 -20.31 -1.39 7.34
CA VAL A 31 -19.29 -0.35 7.53
C VAL A 31 -18.95 0.33 6.20
N GLU A 32 -18.93 -0.43 5.09
CA GLU A 32 -18.76 0.14 3.76
C GLU A 32 -19.89 1.13 3.41
N CYS A 33 -21.15 0.73 3.68
CA CYS A 33 -22.30 1.62 3.51
C CYS A 33 -22.17 2.89 4.38
N ALA A 34 -21.74 2.75 5.64
CA ALA A 34 -21.57 3.87 6.55
C ALA A 34 -20.49 4.85 6.07
N VAL A 35 -19.35 4.34 5.56
CA VAL A 35 -18.27 5.19 5.02
C VAL A 35 -18.74 5.93 3.78
N LEU A 36 -19.32 5.23 2.80
CA LEU A 36 -19.80 5.87 1.57
C LEU A 36 -20.90 6.89 1.84
N GLY A 37 -21.85 6.54 2.71
CA GLY A 37 -22.92 7.45 3.10
C GLY A 37 -22.40 8.70 3.81
N ALA A 38 -21.40 8.55 4.68
CA ALA A 38 -20.77 9.68 5.36
C ALA A 38 -20.04 10.61 4.38
N LEU A 39 -19.32 10.07 3.39
CA LEU A 39 -18.65 10.84 2.34
C LEU A 39 -19.63 11.59 1.43
N LEU A 40 -20.82 11.01 1.20
CA LEU A 40 -21.89 11.65 0.41
C LEU A 40 -22.60 12.78 1.18
N ILE A 41 -22.62 12.73 2.52
CA ILE A 41 -23.21 13.78 3.39
C ILE A 41 -22.19 14.88 3.66
N ASP A 42 -20.96 14.51 3.99
CA ASP A 42 -19.87 15.43 4.37
C ASP A 42 -18.60 15.12 3.58
N SER A 43 -18.43 15.80 2.45
CA SER A 43 -17.25 15.64 1.59
C SER A 43 -15.94 16.15 2.23
N HIS A 44 -16.01 16.93 3.33
CA HIS A 44 -14.82 17.40 4.05
C HIS A 44 -14.06 16.29 4.75
N CYS A 45 -14.67 15.11 4.96
CA CYS A 45 -14.01 13.96 5.53
C CYS A 45 -13.16 13.18 4.50
N LEU A 46 -13.35 13.42 3.19
CA LEU A 46 -12.64 12.67 2.14
C LEU A 46 -11.12 12.82 2.20
N PRO A 47 -10.52 14.01 2.40
CA PRO A 47 -9.07 14.16 2.50
C PRO A 47 -8.41 13.32 3.60
N SER A 48 -9.11 13.07 4.71
CA SER A 48 -8.56 12.26 5.82
C SER A 48 -8.52 10.75 5.50
N VAL A 49 -9.34 10.28 4.55
CA VAL A 49 -9.45 8.86 4.24
C VAL A 49 -8.98 8.49 2.83
N ILE A 50 -8.81 9.46 1.93
CA ILE A 50 -8.41 9.23 0.54
C ILE A 50 -7.07 8.50 0.43
N GLY A 51 -6.17 8.72 1.39
CA GLY A 51 -4.91 8.02 1.48
C GLY A 51 -5.04 6.54 1.88
N MET A 52 -6.09 6.14 2.57
CA MET A 52 -6.29 4.77 3.07
C MET A 52 -7.25 3.96 2.20
N LEU A 53 -8.14 4.63 1.46
CA LEU A 53 -9.17 4.00 0.67
C LEU A 53 -8.85 4.10 -0.84
N PHE A 54 -9.03 3.00 -1.52
CA PHE A 54 -9.07 2.91 -2.98
C PHE A 54 -10.21 1.95 -3.38
N PRO A 55 -10.69 1.97 -4.62
CA PRO A 55 -11.91 1.24 -4.99
C PRO A 55 -11.90 -0.24 -4.59
N GLU A 56 -10.77 -0.94 -4.77
CA GLU A 56 -10.66 -2.38 -4.51
C GLU A 56 -10.70 -2.74 -3.02
N VAL A 57 -10.59 -1.77 -2.10
CA VAL A 57 -10.73 -2.00 -0.66
C VAL A 57 -12.15 -2.43 -0.30
N PHE A 58 -13.14 -1.95 -1.06
CA PHE A 58 -14.54 -2.32 -0.88
C PHE A 58 -14.81 -3.73 -1.40
N TYR A 59 -15.56 -4.51 -0.64
CA TYR A 59 -15.95 -5.86 -1.01
C TYR A 59 -17.06 -5.88 -2.06
N VAL A 60 -18.01 -4.94 -1.96
CA VAL A 60 -19.16 -4.87 -2.86
C VAL A 60 -18.80 -4.09 -4.13
N ASP A 61 -18.97 -4.67 -5.32
CA ASP A 61 -18.68 -4.02 -6.60
C ASP A 61 -19.40 -2.68 -6.78
N ALA A 62 -20.64 -2.60 -6.31
CA ALA A 62 -21.39 -1.35 -6.33
C ALA A 62 -20.69 -0.25 -5.52
N HIS A 63 -20.13 -0.58 -4.36
CA HIS A 63 -19.39 0.34 -3.52
C HIS A 63 -18.08 0.80 -4.18
N GLN A 64 -17.37 -0.11 -4.84
CA GLN A 64 -16.17 0.23 -5.61
C GLN A 64 -16.46 1.27 -6.69
N LYS A 65 -17.56 1.09 -7.43
CA LYS A 65 -17.99 2.02 -8.49
C LYS A 65 -18.43 3.37 -7.93
N ILE A 66 -19.17 3.39 -6.80
CA ILE A 66 -19.56 4.62 -6.14
C ILE A 66 -18.31 5.38 -5.67
N TYR A 67 -17.36 4.69 -5.02
CA TYR A 67 -16.13 5.32 -4.55
C TYR A 67 -15.27 5.82 -5.71
N SER A 68 -15.18 5.08 -6.82
CA SER A 68 -14.51 5.54 -8.05
C SER A 68 -15.13 6.83 -8.60
N ALA A 69 -16.46 6.95 -8.57
CA ALA A 69 -17.15 8.17 -9.00
C ALA A 69 -16.86 9.35 -8.05
N ILE A 70 -16.79 9.10 -6.73
CA ILE A 70 -16.39 10.11 -5.71
C ILE A 70 -14.97 10.60 -5.98
N LEU A 71 -14.01 9.70 -6.25
CA LEU A 71 -12.62 10.07 -6.56
C LEU A 71 -12.54 10.93 -7.84
N LYS A 72 -13.24 10.56 -8.90
CA LYS A 72 -13.27 11.35 -10.15
C LYS A 72 -13.80 12.77 -9.94
N LEU A 73 -14.82 12.94 -9.10
CA LEU A 73 -15.36 14.25 -8.75
C LEU A 73 -14.37 15.05 -7.91
N TYR A 74 -13.66 14.38 -7.00
CA TYR A 74 -12.63 14.99 -6.17
C TYR A 74 -11.47 15.51 -7.02
N ASP A 75 -10.94 14.68 -7.94
CA ASP A 75 -9.85 15.05 -8.85
C ASP A 75 -10.24 16.20 -9.79
N ALA A 76 -11.53 16.26 -10.18
CA ALA A 76 -12.09 17.35 -10.96
C ALA A 76 -12.40 18.62 -10.13
N ASN A 77 -12.06 18.65 -8.84
CA ASN A 77 -12.44 19.73 -7.90
C ASN A 77 -13.94 20.06 -7.94
N SER A 78 -14.77 19.08 -8.24
CA SER A 78 -16.22 19.22 -8.31
C SER A 78 -16.85 18.96 -6.94
N ARG A 79 -18.01 19.53 -6.70
CA ARG A 79 -18.76 19.30 -5.46
C ARG A 79 -19.19 17.83 -5.40
N ILE A 80 -18.98 17.20 -4.24
CA ILE A 80 -19.35 15.81 -3.99
C ILE A 80 -20.63 15.82 -3.17
N ASP A 81 -21.72 15.37 -3.76
CA ASP A 81 -23.01 15.13 -3.13
C ASP A 81 -23.76 13.99 -3.85
N ILE A 82 -24.90 13.59 -3.31
CA ILE A 82 -25.70 12.49 -3.86
C ILE A 82 -26.03 12.70 -5.35
N LEU A 83 -26.38 13.93 -5.74
CA LEU A 83 -26.83 14.24 -7.10
C LEU A 83 -25.66 14.20 -8.09
N THR A 84 -24.52 14.78 -7.72
CA THR A 84 -23.31 14.81 -8.56
C THR A 84 -22.71 13.43 -8.74
N VAL A 85 -22.74 12.58 -7.69
CA VAL A 85 -22.28 11.19 -7.78
C VAL A 85 -23.22 10.35 -8.67
N ILE A 86 -24.54 10.52 -8.57
CA ILE A 86 -25.51 9.86 -9.46
C ILE A 86 -25.27 10.28 -10.93
N GLU A 87 -25.04 11.57 -11.17
CA GLU A 87 -24.74 12.09 -12.51
C GLU A 87 -23.44 11.52 -13.05
N GLN A 88 -22.38 11.43 -12.22
CA GLN A 88 -21.11 10.83 -12.61
C GLN A 88 -21.25 9.35 -12.89
N LEU A 89 -21.97 8.58 -12.07
CA LEU A 89 -22.26 7.16 -12.31
C LEU A 89 -23.06 6.95 -13.60
N LYS A 90 -23.95 7.88 -13.97
CA LYS A 90 -24.68 7.84 -15.22
C LYS A 90 -23.78 8.10 -16.43
N LYS A 91 -22.84 9.06 -16.34
CA LYS A 91 -21.82 9.31 -17.37
C LYS A 91 -20.89 8.12 -17.57
N ASP A 92 -20.58 7.40 -16.50
CA ASP A 92 -19.73 6.21 -16.50
C ASP A 92 -20.49 4.92 -16.89
N GLU A 93 -21.78 5.00 -17.23
CA GLU A 93 -22.67 3.86 -17.54
C GLU A 93 -22.73 2.79 -16.42
N ASN A 94 -22.43 3.17 -15.19
CA ASN A 94 -22.38 2.29 -14.04
C ASN A 94 -23.62 2.40 -13.12
N LEU A 95 -24.54 3.31 -13.40
CA LEU A 95 -25.67 3.58 -12.50
C LEU A 95 -26.58 2.37 -12.29
N ASP A 96 -26.88 1.62 -13.35
CA ASP A 96 -27.72 0.42 -13.26
C ASP A 96 -27.01 -0.73 -12.53
N LEU A 97 -25.68 -0.84 -12.70
CA LEU A 97 -24.86 -1.85 -12.01
C LEU A 97 -24.75 -1.62 -10.51
N VAL A 98 -24.87 -0.36 -10.08
CA VAL A 98 -24.87 0.03 -8.66
C VAL A 98 -26.23 -0.23 -8.00
N GLY A 99 -27.30 -0.42 -8.76
CA GLY A 99 -28.66 -0.57 -8.25
C GLY A 99 -29.51 0.71 -8.34
N GLY A 100 -29.08 1.63 -9.21
CA GLY A 100 -29.81 2.85 -9.52
C GLY A 100 -29.69 3.97 -8.46
N PRO A 101 -30.37 5.11 -8.71
CA PRO A 101 -30.30 6.26 -7.80
C PRO A 101 -30.83 5.96 -6.40
N PHE A 102 -31.77 5.02 -6.29
CA PHE A 102 -32.36 4.61 -5.02
C PHE A 102 -31.31 4.02 -4.09
N TYR A 103 -30.41 3.16 -4.60
CA TYR A 103 -29.36 2.55 -3.79
C TYR A 103 -28.42 3.61 -3.22
N VAL A 104 -27.98 4.58 -4.05
CA VAL A 104 -27.08 5.66 -3.61
C VAL A 104 -27.74 6.51 -2.51
N THR A 105 -29.05 6.80 -2.61
CA THR A 105 -29.77 7.53 -1.57
C THR A 105 -29.95 6.71 -0.30
N THR A 106 -30.07 5.39 -0.38
CA THR A 106 -30.19 4.53 0.79
C THR A 106 -28.93 4.53 1.63
N LEU A 107 -27.73 4.64 1.02
CA LEU A 107 -26.46 4.72 1.75
C LEU A 107 -26.39 5.88 2.75
N THR A 108 -27.08 6.98 2.47
CA THR A 108 -27.05 8.17 3.35
C THR A 108 -28.11 8.12 4.46
N ARG A 109 -29.08 7.21 4.37
CA ARG A 109 -30.22 7.15 5.28
C ARG A 109 -29.81 6.70 6.70
N ASP A 110 -28.88 5.76 6.79
CA ASP A 110 -28.51 5.11 8.04
C ASP A 110 -27.26 5.72 8.68
N VAL A 111 -26.72 6.80 8.09
CA VAL A 111 -25.53 7.49 8.60
C VAL A 111 -25.94 8.56 9.60
N VAL A 112 -25.57 8.36 10.86
CA VAL A 112 -25.85 9.29 11.96
C VAL A 112 -24.76 10.37 12.08
N SER A 113 -23.50 10.08 11.73
CA SER A 113 -22.37 11.00 11.91
C SER A 113 -21.17 10.62 11.04
N SER A 114 -20.47 11.63 10.52
CA SER A 114 -19.17 11.48 9.81
C SER A 114 -17.97 11.35 10.75
N ALA A 115 -18.15 11.49 12.06
CA ALA A 115 -17.06 11.57 13.05
C ALA A 115 -16.17 10.32 13.12
N ASN A 116 -16.67 9.15 12.70
CA ASN A 116 -15.95 7.87 12.81
C ASN A 116 -15.48 7.33 11.45
N VAL A 117 -15.50 8.16 10.40
CA VAL A 117 -15.16 7.71 9.03
C VAL A 117 -13.75 7.14 8.95
N GLU A 118 -12.77 7.73 9.63
CA GLU A 118 -11.38 7.25 9.65
C GLU A 118 -11.27 5.85 10.27
N TYR A 119 -11.91 5.64 11.42
CA TYR A 119 -11.92 4.34 12.09
C TYR A 119 -12.64 3.27 11.24
N HIS A 120 -13.76 3.63 10.63
CA HIS A 120 -14.50 2.73 9.74
C HIS A 120 -13.67 2.40 8.47
N SER A 121 -12.97 3.37 7.91
CA SER A 121 -12.06 3.17 6.78
C SER A 121 -10.93 2.21 7.12
N LEU A 122 -10.35 2.33 8.32
CA LEU A 122 -9.33 1.40 8.80
C LEU A 122 -9.87 -0.03 8.92
N LEU A 123 -11.11 -0.22 9.41
CA LEU A 123 -11.73 -1.54 9.48
C LEU A 123 -11.93 -2.17 8.08
N ILE A 124 -12.37 -1.39 7.09
CA ILE A 124 -12.53 -1.87 5.72
C ILE A 124 -11.17 -2.28 5.15
N THR A 125 -10.14 -1.45 5.35
CA THR A 125 -8.78 -1.73 4.90
C THR A 125 -8.20 -2.98 5.55
N GLN A 126 -8.44 -3.22 6.84
CA GLN A 126 -8.05 -4.46 7.51
C GLN A 126 -8.72 -5.70 6.88
N LYS A 127 -10.01 -5.60 6.52
CA LYS A 127 -10.71 -6.71 5.84
C LYS A 127 -10.19 -6.94 4.42
N PHE A 128 -9.86 -5.87 3.71
CA PHE A 128 -9.19 -5.96 2.41
C PHE A 128 -7.85 -6.69 2.52
N LEU A 129 -6.97 -6.27 3.45
CA LEU A 129 -5.69 -6.95 3.69
C LEU A 129 -5.87 -8.44 3.99
N GLY A 130 -6.90 -8.78 4.78
CA GLY A 130 -7.21 -10.18 5.06
C GLY A 130 -7.60 -10.96 3.80
N ARG A 131 -8.39 -10.35 2.88
CA ARG A 131 -8.77 -10.97 1.60
C ARG A 131 -7.56 -11.17 0.69
N GLU A 132 -6.74 -10.14 0.55
CA GLU A 132 -5.53 -10.21 -0.29
C GLU A 132 -4.53 -11.25 0.24
N LEU A 133 -4.34 -11.31 1.56
CA LEU A 133 -3.49 -12.34 2.16
C LEU A 133 -4.04 -13.77 1.87
N ILE A 134 -5.35 -13.96 2.00
CA ILE A 134 -6.00 -15.24 1.67
C ILE A 134 -5.79 -15.57 0.18
N ARG A 135 -5.95 -14.59 -0.72
CA ARG A 135 -5.74 -14.77 -2.17
C ARG A 135 -4.30 -15.18 -2.46
N ILE A 136 -3.31 -14.42 -1.99
CA ILE A 136 -1.88 -14.68 -2.26
C ILE A 136 -1.46 -16.04 -1.72
N CYS A 137 -1.85 -16.37 -0.48
CA CYS A 137 -1.53 -17.67 0.10
C CYS A 137 -2.26 -18.82 -0.63
N GLY A 138 -3.49 -18.58 -1.09
CA GLY A 138 -4.26 -19.57 -1.86
C GLY A 138 -3.66 -19.83 -3.24
N ASP A 139 -3.30 -18.76 -3.97
CA ASP A 139 -2.63 -18.84 -5.27
C ASP A 139 -1.25 -19.52 -5.11
N GLY A 140 -0.47 -19.11 -4.10
CA GLY A 140 0.82 -19.71 -3.80
C GLY A 140 0.72 -21.19 -3.42
N LEU A 141 -0.31 -21.58 -2.67
CA LEU A 141 -0.59 -22.97 -2.34
C LEU A 141 -0.93 -23.78 -3.60
N SER A 142 -1.80 -23.27 -4.46
CA SER A 142 -2.19 -23.93 -5.70
C SER A 142 -1.00 -24.11 -6.63
N ASP A 143 -0.22 -23.04 -6.85
CA ASP A 143 0.96 -23.05 -7.72
C ASP A 143 2.06 -24.00 -7.21
N ALA A 144 2.19 -24.13 -5.86
CA ALA A 144 3.19 -25.01 -5.24
C ALA A 144 2.89 -26.51 -5.37
N TYR A 145 1.61 -26.88 -5.59
CA TYR A 145 1.24 -28.26 -5.88
C TYR A 145 1.44 -28.67 -7.35
N GLU A 146 1.73 -27.73 -8.24
CA GLU A 146 1.99 -28.01 -9.63
C GLU A 146 3.47 -28.43 -9.84
N ASP A 147 3.71 -29.67 -10.27
CA ASP A 147 5.06 -30.23 -10.50
C ASP A 147 5.92 -29.44 -11.52
N SER A 148 5.27 -28.62 -12.38
CA SER A 148 5.93 -27.80 -13.40
C SER A 148 6.39 -26.43 -12.91
N THR A 149 6.06 -26.06 -11.67
CA THR A 149 6.32 -24.71 -11.13
C THR A 149 7.75 -24.60 -10.59
N ASP A 150 8.48 -23.58 -11.02
CA ASP A 150 9.76 -23.22 -10.39
C ASP A 150 9.50 -22.59 -9.02
N ILE A 151 9.88 -23.32 -7.96
CA ILE A 151 9.67 -22.93 -6.58
C ILE A 151 10.41 -21.62 -6.23
N PHE A 152 11.57 -21.36 -6.81
CA PHE A 152 12.29 -20.11 -6.55
C PHE A 152 11.56 -18.89 -7.16
N ALA A 153 11.06 -19.04 -8.40
CA ALA A 153 10.26 -18.01 -9.06
C ALA A 153 8.92 -17.79 -8.34
N LEU A 154 8.29 -18.85 -7.83
CA LEU A 154 7.07 -18.75 -7.03
C LEU A 154 7.29 -18.00 -5.72
N TYR A 155 8.40 -18.28 -5.03
CA TYR A 155 8.77 -17.57 -3.79
C TYR A 155 8.95 -16.08 -4.05
N GLU A 156 9.74 -15.73 -5.09
CA GLU A 156 9.96 -14.32 -5.47
C GLU A 156 8.66 -13.61 -5.84
N LYS A 157 7.78 -14.27 -6.61
CA LYS A 157 6.44 -13.74 -6.97
C LYS A 157 5.61 -13.45 -5.73
N THR A 158 5.54 -14.40 -4.79
CA THR A 158 4.73 -14.27 -3.57
C THR A 158 5.25 -13.15 -2.67
N ASP A 159 6.58 -13.05 -2.50
CA ASP A 159 7.21 -11.99 -1.71
C ASP A 159 6.94 -10.61 -2.31
N ASN A 160 7.09 -10.46 -3.63
CA ASN A 160 6.79 -9.23 -4.34
C ASN A 160 5.30 -8.83 -4.22
N GLU A 161 4.37 -9.77 -4.29
CA GLU A 161 2.93 -9.48 -4.09
C GLU A 161 2.64 -9.00 -2.66
N LEU A 162 3.27 -9.58 -1.64
CA LEU A 162 3.14 -9.13 -0.24
C LEU A 162 3.71 -7.72 -0.04
N ILE A 163 4.87 -7.43 -0.60
CA ILE A 163 5.49 -6.09 -0.56
C ILE A 163 4.58 -5.06 -1.24
N ASN A 164 4.07 -5.36 -2.44
CA ASN A 164 3.19 -4.46 -3.19
C ASN A 164 1.92 -4.09 -2.40
N ILE A 165 1.31 -5.05 -1.69
CA ILE A 165 0.13 -4.76 -0.86
C ILE A 165 0.53 -3.89 0.33
N GLN A 166 1.65 -4.20 0.97
CA GLN A 166 2.15 -3.41 2.08
C GLN A 166 2.42 -1.97 1.66
N GLU A 167 3.06 -1.75 0.52
CA GLU A 167 3.32 -0.42 -0.01
C GLU A 167 2.02 0.33 -0.34
N ARG A 168 1.03 -0.31 -1.00
CA ARG A 168 -0.26 0.30 -1.32
C ARG A 168 -1.04 0.75 -0.09
N VAL A 169 -0.98 0.02 0.99
CA VAL A 169 -1.74 0.30 2.21
C VAL A 169 -0.99 1.22 3.17
N LEU A 170 0.33 1.04 3.32
CA LEU A 170 1.14 1.84 4.26
C LEU A 170 1.61 3.18 3.69
N SER A 171 1.88 3.26 2.37
CA SER A 171 2.25 4.55 1.75
C SER A 171 1.10 5.54 1.76
N ALA A 172 -0.11 5.06 1.91
CA ALA A 172 -1.32 5.86 2.03
C ALA A 172 -1.51 6.50 3.43
N ALA A 173 -0.84 6.01 4.45
CA ALA A 173 -0.83 6.64 5.77
C ALA A 173 0.08 7.87 5.73
N MET A 174 -0.44 9.01 5.27
CA MET A 174 0.23 10.30 5.46
C MET A 174 0.47 10.49 6.95
N GLN A 175 1.73 10.39 7.35
CA GLN A 175 2.14 10.67 8.72
C GLN A 175 1.97 12.17 8.97
N ASP A 176 1.39 12.52 10.13
CA ASP A 176 1.25 13.92 10.53
C ASP A 176 2.63 14.62 10.57
N MET A 177 2.67 15.90 10.21
CA MET A 177 3.87 16.73 10.29
C MET A 177 4.50 16.67 11.70
N ALA A 178 3.70 16.54 12.74
CA ALA A 178 4.16 16.37 14.11
C ALA A 178 5.03 15.11 14.29
N TYR A 179 4.69 14.01 13.59
CA TYR A 179 5.50 12.77 13.61
C TYR A 179 6.88 13.00 12.98
N TYR A 180 6.92 13.65 11.79
CA TYR A 180 8.20 13.96 11.15
C TYR A 180 9.04 14.95 11.93
N ALA A 181 8.41 15.96 12.51
CA ALA A 181 9.09 16.93 13.37
C ALA A 181 9.72 16.26 14.62
N LYS A 182 8.99 15.32 15.24
CA LYS A 182 9.51 14.54 16.35
C LYS A 182 10.70 13.66 15.95
N LYS A 183 10.61 12.99 14.78
CA LYS A 183 11.69 12.16 14.25
C LYS A 183 12.94 12.99 13.96
N VAL A 184 12.80 14.14 13.33
CA VAL A 184 13.92 15.07 13.07
C VAL A 184 14.55 15.55 14.37
N TYR A 185 13.74 15.80 15.41
CA TYR A 185 14.24 16.18 16.73
C TYR A 185 15.03 15.05 17.39
N GLU A 186 14.54 13.81 17.32
CA GLU A 186 15.23 12.62 17.84
C GLU A 186 16.56 12.39 17.11
N ASP A 187 16.58 12.54 15.78
CA ASP A 187 17.79 12.48 14.95
C ASP A 187 18.80 13.56 15.36
N TYR A 188 18.33 14.79 15.59
CA TYR A 188 19.18 15.90 16.07
C TYR A 188 19.79 15.63 17.44
N GLU A 189 19.02 15.14 18.40
CA GLU A 189 19.52 14.76 19.72
C GLU A 189 20.56 13.63 19.63
N THR A 190 20.37 12.68 18.72
CA THR A 190 21.32 11.60 18.44
C THR A 190 22.65 12.15 17.91
N VAL A 191 22.62 13.04 16.91
CA VAL A 191 23.81 13.69 16.38
C VAL A 191 24.53 14.51 17.47
N LYS A 192 23.78 15.21 18.31
CA LYS A 192 24.34 16.01 19.39
C LYS A 192 25.04 15.16 20.46
N SER A 193 24.52 13.96 20.74
CA SER A 193 25.05 13.06 21.77
C SER A 193 26.23 12.21 21.27
N ILE A 194 26.13 11.67 20.04
CA ILE A 194 27.06 10.66 19.48
C ILE A 194 27.98 11.30 18.42
N GLY A 195 27.58 12.43 17.83
CA GLY A 195 28.34 13.15 16.81
C GLY A 195 28.12 12.65 15.39
N VAL A 196 27.38 11.53 15.21
CA VAL A 196 27.02 10.93 13.92
C VAL A 196 25.61 10.37 13.97
N LEU A 197 24.89 10.45 12.86
CA LEU A 197 23.55 9.91 12.71
C LEU A 197 23.59 8.47 12.17
N GLY A 198 24.50 8.21 11.23
CA GLY A 198 24.62 6.93 10.54
C GLY A 198 25.73 6.02 11.06
N ILE A 199 26.08 5.04 10.25
CA ILE A 199 27.17 4.10 10.53
C ILE A 199 28.51 4.84 10.37
N GLN A 200 29.35 4.76 11.38
CA GLN A 200 30.66 5.40 11.36
C GLN A 200 31.61 4.71 10.38
N THR A 201 32.37 5.52 9.61
CA THR A 201 33.39 5.01 8.69
C THR A 201 34.71 4.65 9.35
N GLY A 202 34.91 5.10 10.59
CA GLY A 202 36.19 5.00 11.30
C GLY A 202 37.20 6.10 10.96
N ILE A 203 36.84 7.03 10.08
CA ILE A 203 37.65 8.17 9.70
C ILE A 203 37.00 9.43 10.29
N ALA A 204 37.46 9.86 11.46
CA ALA A 204 36.81 10.92 12.23
C ALA A 204 36.59 12.24 11.47
N ALA A 205 37.49 12.59 10.52
CA ALA A 205 37.32 13.77 9.70
C ALA A 205 36.19 13.60 8.67
N LEU A 206 36.03 12.40 8.11
CA LEU A 206 34.96 12.08 7.17
C LEU A 206 33.62 11.99 7.92
N ASP A 207 33.57 11.30 9.05
CA ASP A 207 32.36 11.15 9.85
C ASP A 207 31.80 12.51 10.30
N LYS A 208 32.69 13.48 10.63
CA LYS A 208 32.26 14.85 10.94
C LYS A 208 31.67 15.59 9.75
N MET A 209 32.12 15.28 8.52
CA MET A 209 31.63 15.96 7.30
C MET A 209 30.30 15.40 6.82
N ILE A 210 30.12 14.08 6.89
CA ILE A 210 28.94 13.39 6.32
C ILE A 210 27.96 12.90 7.39
N CYS A 211 28.26 13.09 8.69
CA CYS A 211 27.47 12.56 9.81
C CYS A 211 27.31 11.03 9.82
N GLY A 212 28.28 10.31 9.22
CA GLY A 212 28.24 8.86 9.03
C GLY A 212 27.49 8.43 7.76
N LEU A 213 27.41 7.12 7.52
CA LEU A 213 26.71 6.54 6.38
C LEU A 213 25.25 6.32 6.77
N VAL A 214 24.33 7.10 6.22
CA VAL A 214 22.90 7.09 6.59
C VAL A 214 22.11 6.28 5.56
N ALA A 215 21.19 5.42 6.02
CA ALA A 215 20.25 4.74 5.13
C ALA A 215 19.13 5.71 4.70
N PRO A 216 18.67 5.71 3.47
CA PRO A 216 18.96 4.81 2.34
C PRO A 216 19.97 5.37 1.33
N ASP A 217 21.00 6.10 1.74
CA ASP A 217 21.90 6.81 0.86
C ASP A 217 22.76 5.89 -0.03
N LEU A 218 22.91 6.25 -1.30
CA LEU A 218 23.86 5.66 -2.23
C LEU A 218 25.14 6.51 -2.24
N ILE A 219 26.24 5.95 -1.73
CA ILE A 219 27.52 6.67 -1.64
C ILE A 219 28.47 6.20 -2.73
N ILE A 220 28.90 7.11 -3.60
CA ILE A 220 29.78 6.82 -4.73
C ILE A 220 31.18 7.35 -4.42
N VAL A 221 32.17 6.44 -4.40
CA VAL A 221 33.58 6.79 -4.23
C VAL A 221 34.30 6.64 -5.58
N ALA A 222 34.72 7.75 -6.15
CA ALA A 222 35.45 7.77 -7.41
C ALA A 222 36.92 8.17 -7.18
N ALA A 223 37.84 7.45 -7.82
CA ALA A 223 39.26 7.78 -7.79
C ALA A 223 39.96 7.27 -9.06
N ARG A 224 41.11 7.87 -9.42
CA ARG A 224 41.96 7.36 -10.51
C ARG A 224 42.49 5.94 -10.14
N PRO A 225 42.83 5.12 -11.14
CA PRO A 225 43.46 3.83 -10.88
C PRO A 225 44.66 3.99 -9.93
N SER A 226 44.85 3.01 -9.06
CA SER A 226 45.94 2.94 -8.05
C SER A 226 45.93 4.01 -6.94
N MET A 227 44.87 4.84 -6.80
CA MET A 227 44.74 5.83 -5.74
C MET A 227 44.18 5.27 -4.41
N GLY A 228 44.02 3.96 -4.28
CA GLY A 228 43.60 3.33 -3.01
C GLY A 228 42.08 3.29 -2.78
N LYS A 229 41.22 3.43 -3.83
CA LYS A 229 39.78 3.35 -3.71
C LYS A 229 39.30 2.09 -2.96
N THR A 230 39.79 0.93 -3.37
CA THR A 230 39.44 -0.36 -2.76
C THR A 230 39.98 -0.47 -1.31
N ALA A 231 41.18 0.08 -1.05
CA ALA A 231 41.75 0.12 0.28
C ALA A 231 40.91 0.97 1.24
N LEU A 232 40.42 2.12 0.78
CA LEU A 232 39.49 2.95 1.55
C LEU A 232 38.20 2.19 1.90
N ALA A 233 37.57 1.58 0.90
CA ALA A 233 36.33 0.83 1.10
C ALA A 233 36.55 -0.38 2.06
N LEU A 234 37.65 -1.09 1.93
CA LEU A 234 38.02 -2.16 2.87
C LEU A 234 38.29 -1.65 4.29
N SER A 235 38.91 -0.48 4.44
CA SER A 235 39.13 0.13 5.76
C SER A 235 37.80 0.48 6.45
N ILE A 236 36.85 1.03 5.71
CA ILE A 236 35.50 1.33 6.22
C ILE A 236 34.80 0.02 6.59
N THR A 237 34.82 -0.98 5.73
CA THR A 237 34.22 -2.29 5.98
C THR A 237 34.85 -2.97 7.21
N HIS A 238 36.17 -2.93 7.35
CA HIS A 238 36.87 -3.46 8.53
C HIS A 238 36.39 -2.81 9.82
N TYR A 239 36.33 -1.47 9.83
CA TYR A 239 35.87 -0.71 11.00
C TYR A 239 34.41 -1.04 11.33
N THR A 240 33.53 -1.07 10.33
CA THR A 240 32.11 -1.32 10.50
C THR A 240 31.82 -2.76 10.92
N SER A 241 32.42 -3.75 10.25
CA SER A 241 32.08 -5.15 10.49
C SER A 241 32.85 -5.77 11.65
N ILE A 242 34.16 -5.48 11.82
CA ILE A 242 34.99 -6.11 12.84
C ILE A 242 34.94 -5.35 14.15
N LEU A 243 35.02 -4.02 14.13
CA LEU A 243 35.05 -3.23 15.38
C LEU A 243 33.65 -2.93 15.92
N ASN A 244 32.67 -2.73 15.03
CA ASN A 244 31.29 -2.39 15.42
C ASN A 244 30.30 -3.55 15.29
N ASN A 245 30.72 -4.74 14.83
CA ASN A 245 29.88 -5.94 14.62
C ASN A 245 28.64 -5.71 13.74
N ILE A 246 28.72 -4.79 12.77
CA ILE A 246 27.63 -4.54 11.82
C ILE A 246 27.90 -5.38 10.57
N PRO A 247 26.96 -6.25 10.12
CA PRO A 247 27.17 -7.09 8.96
C PRO A 247 27.35 -6.27 7.69
N CYS A 248 28.38 -6.58 6.89
CA CYS A 248 28.68 -5.94 5.62
C CYS A 248 28.77 -6.99 4.51
N ALA A 249 28.17 -6.69 3.34
CA ALA A 249 28.33 -7.50 2.14
C ALA A 249 29.28 -6.79 1.15
N TRP A 250 30.17 -7.54 0.54
CA TRP A 250 31.15 -7.05 -0.42
C TRP A 250 31.00 -7.78 -1.77
N PHE A 251 30.85 -7.01 -2.84
CA PHE A 251 30.76 -7.53 -4.21
C PHE A 251 31.84 -6.85 -5.06
N SER A 252 32.64 -7.64 -5.80
CA SER A 252 33.72 -7.14 -6.68
C SER A 252 33.70 -7.86 -8.03
#